data_789cedada99502ba9091885b86b07a78
#
_entry.id   789cedada99502ba9091885b86b07a78
#
_cell.length_a   1.000
_cell.length_b   1.000
_cell.length_c   1.000
_cell.angle_alpha   90.00
_cell.angle_beta   90.00
_cell.angle_gamma   90.00
#
_symmetry.space_group_name_H-M   'P 1'
#
loop_
_entity.id
_entity.type
_entity.pdbx_description
1 polymer ?
#
loop_
_entity_poly.entity_id
_entity_poly.type
_entity_poly.pdbx_seq_one_letter_code
_entity_poly.pdbx_strand_id
1 'polypeptide(L)'
;MSSEEALEKLYMIAEEIYEDLSKGEVPKMKLAARTRNNIIFNSEYGVWKYGDAKITRSAKKLDGAYMLLRTLYVMEFIKEMIKNNKSSTLREMYYISEGWGLAKFHTQDESNKLAEDLEVITSHLREDFKLRPEEDGASVIGNITVEETNRKGQPRRINCRDDVGDSGYLIPYNVEKNKLKFVDVDADFVMGIETGGMFDRLVENGFDEKARAILVHIKGQPARSTRRLLKRLNEELGLPVVIFTDGDPWSFRIFASIAYGAIKTAHISEYLATPTAEFVGITASDILNYNLPTDKLNDRDIAALQAELKDPRFNTPFWHEEINLMLKIGKKAEQQSLAKYGLDYVTDVYLPEKLTEMGILQ
;
A
#
# COMPACT_ATOMS: atom_id res chain seq x y z
N MET A 1 -6.66 -15.62 -0.30
CA MET A 1 -7.87 -15.95 0.48
C MET A 1 -9.07 -15.75 -0.44
N SER A 2 -10.18 -16.41 -0.21
CA SER A 2 -11.35 -16.29 -1.09
C SER A 2 -12.48 -15.52 -0.41
N SER A 3 -13.38 -14.94 -1.22
CA SER A 3 -14.60 -14.29 -0.68
C SER A 3 -15.52 -15.28 0.05
N GLU A 4 -15.46 -16.57 -0.30
CA GLU A 4 -16.23 -17.63 0.36
C GLU A 4 -15.70 -17.90 1.76
N GLU A 5 -14.38 -18.05 1.93
CA GLU A 5 -13.73 -18.20 3.24
C GLU A 5 -13.98 -16.96 4.12
N ALA A 6 -13.92 -15.76 3.54
CA ALA A 6 -14.24 -14.52 4.24
C ALA A 6 -15.71 -14.53 4.75
N LEU A 7 -16.64 -15.00 3.93
CA LEU A 7 -18.05 -15.10 4.28
C LEU A 7 -18.27 -16.12 5.42
N GLU A 8 -17.60 -17.27 5.41
CA GLU A 8 -17.66 -18.26 6.49
C GLU A 8 -17.21 -17.66 7.84
N LYS A 9 -16.13 -16.85 7.82
CA LYS A 9 -15.67 -16.14 9.03
C LYS A 9 -16.70 -15.14 9.54
N LEU A 10 -17.41 -14.44 8.66
CA LEU A 10 -18.49 -13.53 9.05
C LEU A 10 -19.66 -14.30 9.69
N TYR A 11 -20.02 -15.46 9.15
CA TYR A 11 -21.04 -16.32 9.77
C TYR A 11 -20.64 -16.79 11.17
N MET A 12 -19.38 -17.19 11.38
CA MET A 12 -18.90 -17.59 12.71
C MET A 12 -19.07 -16.47 13.75
N ILE A 13 -18.75 -15.22 13.36
CA ILE A 13 -18.92 -14.04 14.23
C ILE A 13 -20.42 -13.81 14.54
N ALA A 14 -21.28 -13.94 13.54
CA ALA A 14 -22.72 -13.78 13.72
C ALA A 14 -23.30 -14.87 14.64
N GLU A 15 -22.83 -16.12 14.52
CA GLU A 15 -23.20 -17.24 15.39
C GLU A 15 -22.80 -17.00 16.84
N GLU A 16 -21.58 -16.56 17.12
CA GLU A 16 -21.13 -16.20 18.46
C GLU A 16 -22.03 -15.14 19.11
N ILE A 17 -22.40 -14.09 18.36
CA ILE A 17 -23.31 -13.05 18.82
C ILE A 17 -24.72 -13.62 19.09
N TYR A 18 -25.20 -14.48 18.19
CA TYR A 18 -26.51 -15.13 18.34
C TYR A 18 -26.56 -16.07 19.57
N GLU A 19 -25.49 -16.83 19.81
CA GLU A 19 -25.39 -17.71 20.99
C GLU A 19 -25.42 -16.91 22.29
N ASP A 20 -24.68 -15.81 22.41
CA ASP A 20 -24.74 -14.94 23.58
C ASP A 20 -26.19 -14.47 23.83
N LEU A 21 -26.88 -13.98 22.79
CA LEU A 21 -28.26 -13.50 22.85
C LEU A 21 -29.24 -14.63 23.23
N SER A 22 -29.09 -15.83 22.67
CA SER A 22 -29.96 -16.97 22.93
C SER A 22 -29.86 -17.48 24.36
N LYS A 23 -28.73 -17.29 25.03
CA LYS A 23 -28.48 -17.58 26.42
C LYS A 23 -28.91 -16.45 27.38
N GLY A 24 -29.44 -15.32 26.82
CA GLY A 24 -29.76 -14.13 27.61
C GLY A 24 -28.52 -13.37 28.10
N GLU A 25 -27.37 -13.64 27.50
CA GLU A 25 -26.13 -12.95 27.79
C GLU A 25 -25.99 -11.67 26.95
N VAL A 26 -25.17 -10.72 27.43
CA VAL A 26 -24.88 -9.52 26.68
C VAL A 26 -23.86 -9.83 25.58
N PRO A 27 -24.21 -9.67 24.30
CA PRO A 27 -23.32 -10.03 23.22
C PRO A 27 -22.03 -9.20 23.23
N LYS A 28 -20.94 -9.86 22.84
CA LYS A 28 -19.59 -9.29 22.85
C LYS A 28 -18.77 -9.82 21.69
N MET A 29 -17.79 -9.04 21.29
CA MET A 29 -16.86 -9.37 20.22
C MET A 29 -15.42 -9.02 20.65
N LYS A 30 -14.48 -9.92 20.44
CA LYS A 30 -13.06 -9.73 20.78
C LYS A 30 -12.27 -9.41 19.53
N LEU A 31 -11.39 -8.41 19.60
CA LEU A 31 -10.47 -8.06 18.53
C LEU A 31 -9.11 -7.60 19.09
N ALA A 32 -8.08 -7.63 18.28
CA ALA A 32 -6.77 -7.15 18.67
C ALA A 32 -6.81 -5.66 19.05
N ALA A 33 -6.12 -5.30 20.14
CA ALA A 33 -6.04 -3.93 20.58
C ALA A 33 -5.19 -3.11 19.62
N ARG A 34 -5.76 -2.04 19.04
CA ARG A 34 -5.06 -1.11 18.13
C ARG A 34 -4.38 0.03 18.90
N THR A 35 -3.68 -0.31 19.97
CA THR A 35 -2.92 0.66 20.77
C THR A 35 -1.46 0.63 20.37
N ARG A 36 -0.76 1.76 20.49
CA ARG A 36 0.69 1.84 20.22
C ARG A 36 1.48 0.76 20.95
N ASN A 37 1.11 0.44 22.17
CA ASN A 37 1.81 -0.55 22.97
C ASN A 37 1.59 -2.00 22.50
N ASN A 38 0.55 -2.23 21.69
CA ASN A 38 0.24 -3.55 21.13
C ASN A 38 0.60 -3.67 19.64
N ILE A 39 1.14 -2.63 19.03
CA ILE A 39 1.61 -2.66 17.66
C ILE A 39 3.12 -2.59 17.69
N ILE A 40 3.77 -3.69 17.30
CA ILE A 40 5.20 -3.89 17.43
C ILE A 40 5.82 -3.99 16.02
N PHE A 41 6.93 -3.30 15.80
CA PHE A 41 7.72 -3.49 14.61
C PHE A 41 8.61 -4.73 14.80
N ASN A 42 8.41 -5.71 13.94
CA ASN A 42 9.24 -6.91 13.89
C ASN A 42 10.44 -6.64 12.97
N SER A 43 11.61 -6.39 13.55
CA SER A 43 12.83 -6.07 12.79
C SER A 43 13.39 -7.26 12.00
N GLU A 44 13.08 -8.49 12.39
CA GLU A 44 13.51 -9.69 11.65
C GLU A 44 12.80 -9.81 10.29
N TYR A 45 11.50 -9.49 10.26
CA TYR A 45 10.70 -9.56 9.04
C TYR A 45 10.43 -8.19 8.39
N GLY A 46 10.87 -7.09 9.02
CA GLY A 46 10.68 -5.74 8.52
C GLY A 46 9.22 -5.29 8.43
N VAL A 47 8.33 -5.78 9.31
CA VAL A 47 6.88 -5.50 9.24
C VAL A 47 6.28 -5.18 10.61
N TRP A 48 5.17 -4.43 10.60
CA TRP A 48 4.37 -4.20 11.79
C TRP A 48 3.46 -5.39 12.07
N LYS A 49 3.36 -5.80 13.33
CA LYS A 49 2.46 -6.86 13.81
C LYS A 49 1.71 -6.43 15.06
N TYR A 50 0.51 -7.01 15.27
CA TYR A 50 -0.16 -6.90 16.55
C TYR A 50 0.44 -7.87 17.55
N GLY A 51 0.56 -7.41 18.81
CA GLY A 51 0.80 -8.26 19.96
C GLY A 51 -0.48 -8.96 20.44
N ASP A 52 -0.40 -9.59 21.61
CA ASP A 52 -1.46 -10.46 22.15
C ASP A 52 -2.59 -9.71 22.85
N ALA A 53 -2.45 -8.40 23.10
CA ALA A 53 -3.49 -7.63 23.78
C ALA A 53 -4.77 -7.54 22.94
N LYS A 54 -5.89 -7.89 23.58
CA LYS A 54 -7.24 -7.86 22.98
C LYS A 54 -8.13 -6.87 23.70
N ILE A 55 -9.06 -6.28 22.96
CA ILE A 55 -10.17 -5.50 23.50
C ILE A 55 -11.47 -6.25 23.27
N THR A 56 -12.42 -6.07 24.20
CA THR A 56 -13.78 -6.60 24.07
C THR A 56 -14.74 -5.47 23.79
N ARG A 57 -15.46 -5.56 22.70
CA ARG A 57 -16.63 -4.73 22.41
C ARG A 57 -17.87 -5.47 22.91
N SER A 58 -18.67 -4.80 23.72
CA SER A 58 -19.85 -5.41 24.33
C SER A 58 -21.05 -4.49 24.25
N ALA A 59 -22.24 -5.05 24.03
CA ALA A 59 -23.51 -4.34 24.07
C ALA A 59 -23.95 -3.88 25.48
N LYS A 60 -23.07 -3.99 26.48
CA LYS A 60 -23.33 -3.56 27.86
C LYS A 60 -23.63 -2.07 27.99
N LYS A 61 -23.09 -1.27 27.10
CA LYS A 61 -23.33 0.18 26.98
C LYS A 61 -23.94 0.48 25.64
N LEU A 62 -24.70 1.57 25.56
CA LEU A 62 -25.43 1.98 24.35
C LEU A 62 -24.50 2.11 23.14
N ASP A 63 -23.35 2.77 23.27
CA ASP A 63 -22.36 2.92 22.18
C ASP A 63 -21.84 1.56 21.68
N GLY A 64 -21.60 0.63 22.61
CA GLY A 64 -21.20 -0.73 22.27
C GLY A 64 -22.30 -1.51 21.56
N ALA A 65 -23.56 -1.33 21.96
CA ALA A 65 -24.72 -1.93 21.31
C ALA A 65 -24.87 -1.40 19.86
N TYR A 66 -24.76 -0.07 19.65
CA TYR A 66 -24.76 0.49 18.30
C TYR A 66 -23.59 -0.01 17.45
N MET A 67 -22.40 -0.14 18.03
CA MET A 67 -21.26 -0.66 17.31
C MET A 67 -21.48 -2.12 16.85
N LEU A 68 -21.99 -2.98 17.70
CA LEU A 68 -22.33 -4.36 17.35
C LEU A 68 -23.44 -4.42 16.30
N LEU A 69 -24.48 -3.61 16.45
CA LEU A 69 -25.56 -3.51 15.46
C LEU A 69 -25.02 -3.11 14.09
N ARG A 70 -24.19 -2.06 14.00
CA ARG A 70 -23.54 -1.64 12.76
C ARG A 70 -22.66 -2.74 12.16
N THR A 71 -21.94 -3.48 13.00
CA THR A 71 -21.14 -4.62 12.56
C THR A 71 -21.99 -5.66 11.85
N LEU A 72 -23.13 -6.04 12.42
CA LEU A 72 -24.05 -6.99 11.80
C LEU A 72 -24.63 -6.49 10.47
N TYR A 73 -25.00 -5.19 10.38
CA TYR A 73 -25.47 -4.59 9.11
C TYR A 73 -24.38 -4.59 8.03
N VAL A 74 -23.12 -4.29 8.40
CA VAL A 74 -22.00 -4.36 7.44
C VAL A 74 -21.75 -5.80 7.02
N MET A 75 -21.82 -6.77 7.93
CA MET A 75 -21.67 -8.19 7.59
C MET A 75 -22.77 -8.66 6.63
N GLU A 76 -24.02 -8.25 6.85
CA GLU A 76 -25.13 -8.53 5.95
C GLU A 76 -24.92 -7.87 4.57
N PHE A 77 -24.49 -6.62 4.54
CA PHE A 77 -24.15 -5.92 3.30
C PHE A 77 -23.03 -6.62 2.51
N ILE A 78 -21.97 -7.06 3.20
CA ILE A 78 -20.89 -7.84 2.58
C ILE A 78 -21.40 -9.16 2.02
N LYS A 79 -22.22 -9.87 2.78
CA LYS A 79 -22.85 -11.13 2.36
C LYS A 79 -23.67 -10.93 1.05
N GLU A 80 -24.47 -9.88 0.98
CA GLU A 80 -25.25 -9.57 -0.22
C GLU A 80 -24.36 -9.20 -1.42
N MET A 81 -23.29 -8.46 -1.19
CA MET A 81 -22.31 -8.16 -2.24
C MET A 81 -21.65 -9.44 -2.80
N ILE A 82 -21.21 -10.34 -1.91
CA ILE A 82 -20.57 -11.59 -2.32
C ILE A 82 -21.56 -12.46 -3.10
N LYS A 83 -22.78 -12.66 -2.59
CA LYS A 83 -23.82 -13.45 -3.25
C LYS A 83 -24.22 -12.93 -4.63
N ASN A 84 -24.32 -11.61 -4.76
CA ASN A 84 -24.72 -10.97 -6.00
C ASN A 84 -23.54 -10.63 -6.93
N ASN A 85 -22.34 -11.05 -6.56
CA ASN A 85 -21.08 -10.74 -7.25
C ASN A 85 -20.92 -9.24 -7.55
N LYS A 86 -21.29 -8.39 -6.60
CA LYS A 86 -21.13 -6.94 -6.64
C LYS A 86 -19.98 -6.50 -5.75
N SER A 87 -19.45 -5.32 -5.98
CA SER A 87 -18.48 -4.66 -5.13
C SER A 87 -18.96 -3.26 -4.78
N SER A 88 -18.45 -2.72 -3.68
CA SER A 88 -18.74 -1.36 -3.24
C SER A 88 -17.48 -0.67 -2.76
N THR A 89 -17.44 0.65 -2.85
CA THR A 89 -16.45 1.44 -2.14
C THR A 89 -16.86 1.64 -0.68
N LEU A 90 -15.90 2.00 0.19
CA LEU A 90 -16.21 2.35 1.57
C LEU A 90 -17.14 3.56 1.66
N ARG A 91 -17.06 4.46 0.68
CA ARG A 91 -17.91 5.64 0.61
C ARG A 91 -19.35 5.30 0.20
N GLU A 92 -19.52 4.40 -0.78
CA GLU A 92 -20.86 3.88 -1.11
C GLU A 92 -21.48 3.18 0.09
N MET A 93 -20.71 2.34 0.83
CA MET A 93 -21.19 1.71 2.06
C MET A 93 -21.65 2.73 3.11
N TYR A 94 -20.91 3.83 3.27
CA TYR A 94 -21.31 4.92 4.15
C TYR A 94 -22.67 5.51 3.73
N TYR A 95 -22.88 5.83 2.45
CA TYR A 95 -24.17 6.35 1.97
C TYR A 95 -25.29 5.32 2.03
N ILE A 96 -25.05 4.06 1.76
CA ILE A 96 -26.03 2.98 1.90
C ILE A 96 -26.52 2.87 3.34
N SER A 97 -25.63 3.11 4.31
CA SER A 97 -25.97 3.08 5.74
C SER A 97 -27.03 4.10 6.15
N GLU A 98 -27.28 5.16 5.34
CA GLU A 98 -28.37 6.12 5.58
C GLU A 98 -29.74 5.43 5.69
N GLY A 99 -29.91 4.28 5.02
CA GLY A 99 -31.11 3.45 5.07
C GLY A 99 -31.15 2.46 6.25
N TRP A 100 -30.10 2.38 7.10
CA TRP A 100 -30.01 1.38 8.15
C TRP A 100 -30.62 1.81 9.51
N GLY A 101 -31.36 2.92 9.55
CA GLY A 101 -32.00 3.40 10.78
C GLY A 101 -30.99 3.64 11.89
N LEU A 102 -31.11 2.93 13.02
CA LEU A 102 -30.21 3.06 14.16
C LEU A 102 -28.77 2.61 13.89
N ALA A 103 -28.55 1.81 12.86
CA ALA A 103 -27.23 1.33 12.45
C ALA A 103 -26.48 2.28 11.52
N LYS A 104 -27.09 3.41 11.14
CA LYS A 104 -26.48 4.44 10.30
C LYS A 104 -25.14 4.91 10.85
N PHE A 105 -24.17 5.12 9.95
CA PHE A 105 -22.90 5.80 10.29
C PHE A 105 -23.10 7.31 10.36
N HIS A 106 -22.45 7.96 11.29
CA HIS A 106 -22.47 9.42 11.41
C HIS A 106 -21.34 10.08 10.63
N THR A 107 -20.24 9.37 10.40
CA THR A 107 -19.08 9.83 9.63
C THR A 107 -18.51 8.72 8.77
N GLN A 108 -17.83 9.12 7.69
CA GLN A 108 -17.07 8.19 6.84
C GLN A 108 -15.99 7.42 7.63
N ASP A 109 -15.39 8.05 8.65
CA ASP A 109 -14.39 7.41 9.52
C ASP A 109 -14.96 6.21 10.29
N GLU A 110 -16.22 6.25 10.69
CA GLU A 110 -16.86 5.12 11.38
C GLU A 110 -16.97 3.91 10.46
N SER A 111 -17.37 4.10 9.20
CA SER A 111 -17.45 3.02 8.21
C SER A 111 -16.07 2.45 7.89
N ASN A 112 -15.06 3.32 7.72
CA ASN A 112 -13.68 2.92 7.46
C ASN A 112 -13.11 2.07 8.61
N LYS A 113 -13.30 2.52 9.86
CA LYS A 113 -12.86 1.79 11.05
C LYS A 113 -13.52 0.44 11.20
N LEU A 114 -14.81 0.34 10.87
CA LEU A 114 -15.53 -0.93 10.97
C LEU A 114 -15.05 -1.94 9.91
N ALA A 115 -14.78 -1.48 8.68
CA ALA A 115 -14.16 -2.32 7.66
C ALA A 115 -12.79 -2.86 8.11
N GLU A 116 -11.94 -1.99 8.70
CA GLU A 116 -10.66 -2.40 9.28
C GLU A 116 -10.83 -3.38 10.46
N ASP A 117 -11.86 -3.21 11.29
CA ASP A 117 -12.15 -4.15 12.38
C ASP A 117 -12.47 -5.54 11.84
N LEU A 118 -13.26 -5.63 10.78
CA LEU A 118 -13.57 -6.91 10.14
C LEU A 118 -12.33 -7.56 9.55
N GLU A 119 -11.43 -6.79 8.92
CA GLU A 119 -10.14 -7.29 8.46
C GLU A 119 -9.33 -7.91 9.61
N VAL A 120 -9.29 -7.22 10.76
CA VAL A 120 -8.54 -7.69 11.96
C VAL A 120 -9.15 -8.95 12.57
N ILE A 121 -10.48 -9.00 12.69
CA ILE A 121 -11.18 -10.12 13.36
C ILE A 121 -11.14 -11.37 12.50
N THR A 122 -11.35 -11.22 11.19
CA THR A 122 -11.44 -12.35 10.27
C THR A 122 -10.09 -12.77 9.71
N SER A 123 -9.06 -11.92 9.83
CA SER A 123 -7.78 -12.06 9.14
C SER A 123 -7.92 -12.15 7.61
N HIS A 124 -8.97 -11.49 7.07
CA HIS A 124 -9.21 -11.35 5.64
C HIS A 124 -9.07 -9.90 5.22
N LEU A 125 -8.84 -9.68 3.93
CA LEU A 125 -8.69 -8.35 3.38
C LEU A 125 -10.06 -7.78 2.97
N ARG A 126 -10.19 -6.45 2.93
CA ARG A 126 -11.40 -5.80 2.43
C ARG A 126 -11.72 -6.17 0.99
N GLU A 127 -10.71 -6.52 0.20
CA GLU A 127 -10.86 -7.01 -1.17
C GLU A 127 -11.57 -8.38 -1.22
N ASP A 128 -11.39 -9.24 -0.22
CA ASP A 128 -12.12 -10.51 -0.06
C ASP A 128 -13.60 -10.24 0.26
N PHE A 129 -13.88 -9.14 0.97
CA PHE A 129 -15.23 -8.65 1.26
C PHE A 129 -15.88 -7.90 0.09
N LYS A 130 -15.24 -7.82 -1.10
CA LYS A 130 -15.69 -7.00 -2.23
C LYS A 130 -15.74 -5.49 -1.92
N LEU A 131 -15.06 -5.03 -0.89
CA LEU A 131 -14.86 -3.62 -0.60
C LEU A 131 -13.61 -3.12 -1.35
N ARG A 132 -13.80 -2.20 -2.27
CA ARG A 132 -12.73 -1.64 -3.10
C ARG A 132 -12.32 -0.24 -2.65
N PRO A 133 -11.05 0.17 -2.86
CA PRO A 133 -10.63 1.56 -2.67
C PRO A 133 -11.29 2.47 -3.71
N GLU A 134 -11.33 3.76 -3.43
CA GLU A 134 -11.74 4.81 -4.39
C GLU A 134 -10.55 5.32 -5.23
N GLU A 135 -9.33 5.05 -4.79
CA GLU A 135 -8.12 5.54 -5.43
C GLU A 135 -7.96 4.92 -6.82
N ASP A 136 -7.67 5.77 -7.79
CA ASP A 136 -7.31 5.34 -9.13
C ASP A 136 -6.01 4.56 -9.10
N GLY A 137 -5.97 3.45 -9.85
CA GLY A 137 -4.80 2.60 -9.95
C GLY A 137 -3.57 3.35 -10.48
N ALA A 138 -2.41 2.89 -10.08
CA ALA A 138 -1.13 3.26 -10.64
C ALA A 138 -0.92 2.56 -11.99
N SER A 139 0.15 2.90 -12.70
CA SER A 139 0.47 2.35 -14.03
C SER A 139 1.74 1.51 -14.00
N VAL A 140 1.83 0.56 -14.92
CA VAL A 140 3.02 -0.27 -15.14
C VAL A 140 3.45 -0.19 -16.60
N ILE A 141 4.74 0.00 -16.83
CA ILE A 141 5.39 -0.16 -18.14
C ILE A 141 6.62 -1.06 -17.98
N GLY A 142 6.83 -1.96 -18.92
CA GLY A 142 7.97 -2.87 -18.95
C GLY A 142 7.63 -4.20 -19.60
N ASN A 143 8.65 -4.99 -19.88
CA ASN A 143 8.45 -6.27 -20.56
C ASN A 143 7.95 -7.37 -19.60
N ILE A 144 6.71 -7.25 -19.23
CA ILE A 144 5.95 -8.23 -18.44
C ILE A 144 4.58 -8.45 -19.09
N THR A 145 4.20 -9.70 -19.29
CA THR A 145 2.88 -10.08 -19.77
C THR A 145 1.99 -10.51 -18.61
N VAL A 146 0.91 -9.79 -18.43
CA VAL A 146 -0.13 -10.12 -17.44
C VAL A 146 -1.31 -10.82 -18.10
N GLU A 147 -1.97 -11.72 -17.36
CA GLU A 147 -3.22 -12.36 -17.76
C GLU A 147 -4.32 -11.97 -16.78
N GLU A 148 -5.39 -11.38 -17.30
CA GLU A 148 -6.60 -11.02 -16.57
C GLU A 148 -7.85 -11.61 -17.26
N THR A 149 -8.97 -11.62 -16.53
CA THR A 149 -10.25 -12.03 -17.12
C THR A 149 -10.99 -10.80 -17.65
N ASN A 150 -11.32 -10.79 -18.93
CA ASN A 150 -12.10 -9.74 -19.56
C ASN A 150 -13.58 -9.76 -19.09
N ARG A 151 -14.36 -8.75 -19.49
CA ARG A 151 -15.81 -8.64 -19.12
C ARG A 151 -16.67 -9.80 -19.63
N LYS A 152 -16.19 -10.58 -20.60
CA LYS A 152 -16.89 -11.76 -21.14
C LYS A 152 -16.50 -13.05 -20.43
N GLY A 153 -15.65 -12.97 -19.39
CA GLY A 153 -15.16 -14.13 -18.65
C GLY A 153 -14.03 -14.88 -19.34
N GLN A 154 -13.43 -14.32 -20.39
CA GLN A 154 -12.33 -14.94 -21.14
C GLN A 154 -10.97 -14.43 -20.67
N PRO A 155 -9.91 -15.26 -20.65
CA PRO A 155 -8.57 -14.79 -20.36
C PRO A 155 -8.11 -13.82 -21.45
N ARG A 156 -7.46 -12.73 -21.02
CA ARG A 156 -6.82 -11.73 -21.88
C ARG A 156 -5.39 -11.54 -21.41
N ARG A 157 -4.45 -11.67 -22.32
CA ARG A 157 -3.02 -11.39 -22.08
C ARG A 157 -2.69 -10.00 -22.62
N ILE A 158 -1.90 -9.28 -21.85
CA ILE A 158 -1.47 -7.93 -22.16
C ILE A 158 0.01 -7.82 -21.80
N ASN A 159 0.86 -7.53 -22.77
CA ASN A 159 2.24 -7.13 -22.49
C ASN A 159 2.22 -5.66 -22.08
N CYS A 160 2.80 -5.38 -20.90
CA CYS A 160 2.76 -4.03 -20.29
C CYS A 160 3.71 -3.02 -20.96
N ARG A 161 4.36 -3.37 -22.06
CA ARG A 161 5.12 -2.49 -22.94
C ARG A 161 4.50 -2.44 -24.34
N ASP A 162 4.37 -3.59 -24.98
CA ASP A 162 4.05 -3.66 -26.41
C ASP A 162 2.54 -3.52 -26.72
N ASP A 163 1.66 -3.85 -25.75
CA ASP A 163 0.20 -3.82 -25.92
C ASP A 163 -0.47 -2.59 -25.27
N VAL A 164 0.32 -1.65 -24.74
CA VAL A 164 -0.15 -0.44 -24.05
C VAL A 164 0.45 0.82 -24.68
N GLY A 165 -0.17 1.97 -24.43
CA GLY A 165 0.44 3.28 -24.77
C GLY A 165 1.32 3.78 -23.63
N ASP A 166 1.86 5.01 -23.80
CA ASP A 166 2.78 5.66 -22.84
C ASP A 166 2.21 5.79 -21.42
N SER A 167 0.89 5.74 -21.25
CA SER A 167 0.24 5.72 -19.93
C SER A 167 0.37 4.39 -19.20
N GLY A 168 0.81 3.34 -19.87
CA GLY A 168 1.03 2.01 -19.30
C GLY A 168 -0.23 1.20 -19.02
N TYR A 169 -0.03 0.02 -18.43
CA TYR A 169 -1.10 -0.85 -17.95
C TYR A 169 -1.61 -0.34 -16.60
N LEU A 170 -2.90 -0.03 -16.52
CA LEU A 170 -3.54 0.43 -15.29
C LEU A 170 -3.69 -0.73 -14.30
N ILE A 171 -3.11 -0.61 -13.11
CA ILE A 171 -3.18 -1.62 -12.05
C ILE A 171 -4.62 -1.75 -11.54
N PRO A 172 -5.25 -2.93 -11.60
CA PRO A 172 -6.59 -3.12 -11.06
C PRO A 172 -6.59 -3.05 -9.53
N TYR A 173 -7.74 -2.73 -8.93
CA TYR A 173 -7.87 -2.64 -7.47
C TYR A 173 -7.62 -3.99 -6.76
N ASN A 174 -7.82 -5.10 -7.44
CA ASN A 174 -7.53 -6.46 -6.96
C ASN A 174 -6.52 -7.12 -7.88
N VAL A 175 -5.32 -7.29 -7.36
CA VAL A 175 -4.17 -7.87 -8.06
C VAL A 175 -3.83 -9.29 -7.58
N GLU A 176 -4.76 -10.00 -6.94
CA GLU A 176 -4.52 -11.37 -6.48
C GLU A 176 -4.35 -12.35 -7.64
N LYS A 177 -3.68 -13.50 -7.37
CA LYS A 177 -3.36 -14.52 -8.38
C LYS A 177 -4.55 -15.02 -9.19
N ASN A 178 -5.75 -15.04 -8.59
CA ASN A 178 -6.99 -15.41 -9.27
C ASN A 178 -7.58 -14.30 -10.14
N LYS A 179 -7.03 -13.07 -10.09
CA LYS A 179 -7.47 -11.91 -10.89
C LYS A 179 -6.42 -11.44 -11.87
N LEU A 180 -5.15 -11.46 -11.47
CA LEU A 180 -4.02 -11.00 -12.26
C LEU A 180 -2.89 -12.03 -12.14
N LYS A 181 -2.51 -12.66 -13.24
CA LYS A 181 -1.38 -13.60 -13.30
C LYS A 181 -0.23 -13.00 -14.08
N PHE A 182 0.99 -13.27 -13.66
CA PHE A 182 2.19 -13.02 -14.43
C PHE A 182 2.45 -14.23 -15.31
N VAL A 183 2.53 -14.04 -16.63
CA VAL A 183 2.63 -15.14 -17.61
C VAL A 183 4.04 -15.22 -18.17
N ASP A 184 4.62 -14.07 -18.47
CA ASP A 184 5.96 -13.95 -19.04
C ASP A 184 6.61 -12.67 -18.54
N VAL A 185 7.93 -12.71 -18.32
CA VAL A 185 8.71 -11.56 -17.84
C VAL A 185 10.11 -11.61 -18.43
N ASP A 186 10.54 -10.48 -18.97
CA ASP A 186 11.89 -10.24 -19.43
C ASP A 186 12.39 -8.89 -18.89
N ALA A 187 12.65 -8.88 -17.60
CA ALA A 187 13.14 -7.71 -16.84
C ALA A 187 14.02 -8.19 -15.70
N ASP A 188 14.95 -7.33 -15.27
CA ASP A 188 15.95 -7.66 -14.25
C ASP A 188 15.57 -7.08 -12.88
N PHE A 189 14.74 -6.03 -12.83
CA PHE A 189 14.26 -5.42 -11.59
C PHE A 189 12.95 -4.64 -11.79
N VAL A 190 12.37 -4.20 -10.68
CA VAL A 190 11.17 -3.35 -10.62
C VAL A 190 11.53 -2.02 -9.98
N MET A 191 11.15 -0.91 -10.61
CA MET A 191 11.32 0.44 -10.07
C MET A 191 9.97 1.10 -9.79
N GLY A 192 9.70 1.43 -8.53
CA GLY A 192 8.59 2.29 -8.13
C GLY A 192 8.98 3.76 -8.24
N ILE A 193 8.24 4.56 -8.98
CA ILE A 193 8.49 6.00 -9.22
C ILE A 193 7.36 6.82 -8.61
N GLU A 194 7.70 7.79 -7.77
CA GLU A 194 6.71 8.55 -6.99
C GLU A 194 5.85 9.45 -7.86
N THR A 195 6.48 10.29 -8.70
CA THR A 195 5.79 11.35 -9.44
C THR A 195 5.49 10.95 -10.88
N GLY A 196 4.33 11.39 -11.40
CA GLY A 196 3.93 11.13 -12.77
C GLY A 196 4.89 11.74 -13.78
N GLY A 197 5.34 12.97 -13.56
CA GLY A 197 6.27 13.63 -14.47
C GLY A 197 7.62 12.93 -14.58
N MET A 198 8.09 12.27 -13.50
CA MET A 198 9.31 11.47 -13.57
C MET A 198 9.04 10.10 -14.23
N PHE A 199 7.91 9.46 -13.93
CA PHE A 199 7.51 8.23 -14.61
C PHE A 199 7.42 8.44 -16.12
N ASP A 200 6.71 9.48 -16.58
CA ASP A 200 6.58 9.82 -18.00
C ASP A 200 7.94 10.12 -18.64
N ARG A 201 8.85 10.78 -17.92
CA ARG A 201 10.22 11.04 -18.37
C ARG A 201 11.02 9.76 -18.59
N LEU A 202 10.92 8.79 -17.68
CA LEU A 202 11.62 7.51 -17.81
C LEU A 202 11.06 6.70 -18.99
N VAL A 203 9.74 6.72 -19.18
CA VAL A 203 9.07 6.06 -20.31
C VAL A 203 9.48 6.70 -21.63
N GLU A 204 9.40 8.02 -21.72
CA GLU A 204 9.79 8.77 -22.95
C GLU A 204 11.25 8.51 -23.36
N ASN A 205 12.13 8.38 -22.38
CA ASN A 205 13.54 8.08 -22.61
C ASN A 205 13.83 6.57 -22.83
N GLY A 206 12.80 5.69 -22.80
CA GLY A 206 12.94 4.25 -23.01
C GLY A 206 13.76 3.55 -21.92
N PHE A 207 13.68 4.04 -20.66
CA PHE A 207 14.48 3.49 -19.57
C PHE A 207 14.10 2.04 -19.21
N ASP A 208 12.84 1.66 -19.40
CA ASP A 208 12.35 0.28 -19.24
C ASP A 208 13.07 -0.70 -20.16
N GLU A 209 13.37 -0.29 -21.41
CA GLU A 209 14.14 -1.12 -22.36
C GLU A 209 15.64 -1.05 -22.07
N LYS A 210 16.19 0.16 -21.90
CA LYS A 210 17.63 0.39 -21.69
C LYS A 210 18.14 -0.36 -20.45
N ALA A 211 17.38 -0.31 -19.36
CA ALA A 211 17.74 -0.90 -18.08
C ALA A 211 17.08 -2.27 -17.81
N ARG A 212 16.26 -2.77 -18.74
CA ARG A 212 15.46 -4.01 -18.55
C ARG A 212 14.62 -3.95 -17.28
N ALA A 213 13.93 -2.84 -17.06
CA ALA A 213 13.17 -2.54 -15.85
C ALA A 213 11.66 -2.67 -16.06
N ILE A 214 10.95 -3.05 -14.99
CA ILE A 214 9.51 -2.82 -14.88
C ILE A 214 9.32 -1.52 -14.12
N LEU A 215 8.79 -0.49 -14.78
CA LEU A 215 8.50 0.81 -14.19
C LEU A 215 7.08 0.83 -13.62
N VAL A 216 6.94 1.22 -12.37
CA VAL A 216 5.66 1.31 -11.66
C VAL A 216 5.46 2.74 -11.17
N HIS A 217 4.51 3.47 -11.74
CA HIS A 217 4.10 4.77 -11.20
C HIS A 217 3.31 4.54 -9.92
N ILE A 218 3.83 4.94 -8.77
CA ILE A 218 3.21 4.69 -7.46
C ILE A 218 2.22 5.78 -7.02
N LYS A 219 2.14 6.91 -7.73
CA LYS A 219 1.21 8.04 -7.48
C LYS A 219 1.30 8.61 -6.06
N GLY A 220 2.49 9.02 -5.63
CA GLY A 220 2.72 9.51 -4.27
C GLY A 220 2.50 8.40 -3.24
N GLN A 221 1.58 8.57 -2.28
CA GLN A 221 1.26 7.51 -1.32
C GLN A 221 0.57 6.33 -2.02
N PRO A 222 1.25 5.18 -2.19
CA PRO A 222 0.75 4.10 -3.03
C PRO A 222 -0.48 3.41 -2.45
N ALA A 223 -1.43 3.12 -3.33
CA ALA A 223 -2.61 2.32 -3.02
C ALA A 223 -2.23 0.90 -2.57
N ARG A 224 -3.15 0.22 -1.89
CA ARG A 224 -2.94 -1.18 -1.45
C ARG A 224 -2.64 -2.11 -2.63
N SER A 225 -3.34 -1.96 -3.75
CA SER A 225 -3.12 -2.76 -4.96
C SER A 225 -1.72 -2.55 -5.54
N THR A 226 -1.21 -1.32 -5.55
CA THR A 226 0.14 -1.01 -6.02
C THR A 226 1.20 -1.66 -5.12
N ARG A 227 1.08 -1.52 -3.80
CA ARG A 227 2.00 -2.18 -2.84
C ARG A 227 1.94 -3.69 -2.96
N ARG A 228 0.74 -4.25 -3.10
CA ARG A 228 0.55 -5.69 -3.29
C ARG A 228 1.17 -6.18 -4.60
N LEU A 229 1.06 -5.40 -5.67
CA LEU A 229 1.70 -5.71 -6.95
C LEU A 229 3.22 -5.74 -6.80
N LEU A 230 3.84 -4.71 -6.22
CA LEU A 230 5.29 -4.66 -5.98
C LEU A 230 5.78 -5.88 -5.20
N LYS A 231 5.07 -6.22 -4.11
CA LYS A 231 5.36 -7.41 -3.32
C LYS A 231 5.27 -8.70 -4.15
N ARG A 232 4.22 -8.84 -4.96
CA ARG A 232 4.05 -10.03 -5.81
C ARG A 232 5.14 -10.15 -6.88
N LEU A 233 5.55 -9.04 -7.50
CA LEU A 233 6.65 -9.03 -8.46
C LEU A 233 7.96 -9.47 -7.80
N ASN A 234 8.20 -9.02 -6.56
CA ASN A 234 9.36 -9.45 -5.78
C ASN A 234 9.29 -10.94 -5.40
N GLU A 235 8.19 -11.38 -4.77
CA GLU A 235 8.09 -12.74 -4.23
C GLU A 235 7.87 -13.83 -5.29
N GLU A 236 7.08 -13.54 -6.33
CA GLU A 236 6.70 -14.54 -7.33
C GLU A 236 7.71 -14.65 -8.48
N LEU A 237 8.35 -13.54 -8.84
CA LEU A 237 9.31 -13.49 -9.94
C LEU A 237 10.76 -13.36 -9.47
N GLY A 238 10.99 -13.14 -8.17
CA GLY A 238 12.33 -12.94 -7.60
C GLY A 238 13.00 -11.64 -8.02
N LEU A 239 12.23 -10.67 -8.57
CA LEU A 239 12.80 -9.41 -9.04
C LEU A 239 13.12 -8.47 -7.87
N PRO A 240 14.33 -7.90 -7.80
CA PRO A 240 14.63 -6.79 -6.90
C PRO A 240 13.64 -5.64 -7.09
N VAL A 241 13.25 -5.00 -6.00
CA VAL A 241 12.37 -3.83 -6.03
C VAL A 241 13.14 -2.62 -5.52
N VAL A 242 13.22 -1.59 -6.32
CA VAL A 242 13.85 -0.32 -5.97
C VAL A 242 12.82 0.80 -6.02
N ILE A 243 12.95 1.79 -5.16
CA ILE A 243 11.99 2.89 -5.04
C ILE A 243 12.72 4.22 -5.24
N PHE A 244 12.26 4.97 -6.21
CA PHE A 244 12.76 6.27 -6.58
C PHE A 244 11.71 7.34 -6.23
N THR A 245 12.04 8.24 -5.32
CA THR A 245 11.14 9.26 -4.78
C THR A 245 11.83 10.63 -4.70
N ASP A 246 11.08 11.64 -4.32
CA ASP A 246 11.66 12.94 -3.98
C ASP A 246 12.56 12.83 -2.72
N GLY A 247 13.47 13.77 -2.58
CA GLY A 247 14.37 13.88 -1.43
C GLY A 247 13.76 14.76 -0.34
N ASP A 248 12.73 14.26 0.33
CA ASP A 248 12.05 14.92 1.43
C ASP A 248 11.50 13.91 2.46
N PRO A 249 11.15 14.34 3.69
CA PRO A 249 10.70 13.42 4.74
C PRO A 249 9.39 12.68 4.39
N TRP A 250 8.51 13.26 3.58
CA TRP A 250 7.24 12.64 3.21
C TRP A 250 7.47 11.48 2.23
N SER A 251 8.38 11.67 1.30
CA SER A 251 8.82 10.66 0.33
C SER A 251 9.58 9.52 1.02
N PHE A 252 10.39 9.80 2.05
CA PHE A 252 11.00 8.75 2.88
C PHE A 252 9.93 7.88 3.55
N ARG A 253 8.82 8.47 4.02
CA ARG A 253 7.69 7.72 4.57
C ARG A 253 6.93 6.93 3.52
N ILE A 254 6.85 7.42 2.28
CA ILE A 254 6.30 6.65 1.15
C ILE A 254 7.11 5.38 0.96
N PHE A 255 8.44 5.50 0.85
CA PHE A 255 9.33 4.34 0.80
C PHE A 255 9.10 3.40 2.00
N ALA A 256 9.14 3.92 3.23
CA ALA A 256 8.95 3.13 4.43
C ALA A 256 7.59 2.41 4.49
N SER A 257 6.54 2.99 3.89
CA SER A 257 5.23 2.34 3.80
C SER A 257 5.22 1.19 2.80
N ILE A 258 6.01 1.27 1.73
CA ILE A 258 6.17 0.20 0.74
C ILE A 258 7.03 -0.92 1.34
N ALA A 259 8.19 -0.56 1.88
CA ALA A 259 9.14 -1.53 2.41
C ALA A 259 8.61 -2.22 3.68
N TYR A 260 8.07 -1.46 4.63
CA TYR A 260 7.81 -1.96 5.99
C TYR A 260 6.36 -1.83 6.45
N GLY A 261 5.50 -1.20 5.66
CA GLY A 261 4.13 -0.90 6.05
C GLY A 261 4.02 0.26 7.04
N ALA A 262 2.87 0.36 7.72
CA ALA A 262 2.58 1.43 8.65
C ALA A 262 1.82 0.93 9.88
N ILE A 263 1.99 1.61 11.02
CA ILE A 263 1.29 1.30 12.28
C ILE A 263 -0.23 1.18 12.06
N LYS A 264 -0.82 2.12 11.34
CA LYS A 264 -2.27 2.13 11.08
C LYS A 264 -2.75 0.88 10.33
N THR A 265 -1.90 0.29 9.51
CA THR A 265 -2.19 -0.89 8.69
C THR A 265 -1.38 -2.12 9.12
N ALA A 266 -1.05 -2.22 10.41
CA ALA A 266 -0.24 -3.31 10.95
C ALA A 266 -0.81 -4.70 10.65
N HIS A 267 -2.14 -4.84 10.66
CA HIS A 267 -2.84 -6.10 10.37
C HIS A 267 -2.65 -6.63 8.93
N ILE A 268 -2.25 -5.75 8.02
CA ILE A 268 -1.99 -6.10 6.61
C ILE A 268 -0.54 -5.81 6.17
N SER A 269 0.32 -5.38 7.10
CA SER A 269 1.71 -5.05 6.77
C SER A 269 2.44 -6.23 6.15
N GLU A 270 2.32 -7.42 6.71
CA GLU A 270 2.93 -8.64 6.17
C GLU A 270 2.44 -8.98 4.77
N TYR A 271 1.22 -8.56 4.43
CA TYR A 271 0.61 -8.82 3.14
C TYR A 271 0.99 -7.79 2.05
N LEU A 272 1.29 -6.55 2.44
CA LEU A 272 1.56 -5.44 1.52
C LEU A 272 3.00 -4.96 1.49
N ALA A 273 3.78 -5.21 2.54
CA ALA A 273 5.15 -4.72 2.65
C ALA A 273 6.12 -5.57 1.83
N THR A 274 7.13 -4.92 1.26
CA THR A 274 8.24 -5.53 0.53
C THR A 274 9.55 -5.19 1.26
N PRO A 275 9.93 -5.92 2.34
CA PRO A 275 11.06 -5.55 3.20
C PRO A 275 12.42 -5.55 2.49
N THR A 276 12.51 -6.22 1.35
CA THR A 276 13.69 -6.26 0.47
C THR A 276 13.76 -5.09 -0.50
N ALA A 277 12.77 -4.18 -0.48
CA ALA A 277 12.81 -2.99 -1.33
C ALA A 277 13.94 -2.05 -0.89
N GLU A 278 14.65 -1.49 -1.85
CA GLU A 278 15.78 -0.59 -1.62
C GLU A 278 15.44 0.83 -2.09
N PHE A 279 16.00 1.82 -1.41
CA PHE A 279 15.81 3.23 -1.71
C PHE A 279 16.89 3.73 -2.67
N VAL A 280 16.51 4.15 -3.87
CA VAL A 280 17.45 4.67 -4.88
C VAL A 280 17.86 6.11 -4.58
N GLY A 281 16.91 6.93 -4.25
CA GLY A 281 17.06 8.39 -4.07
C GLY A 281 15.72 9.11 -4.26
N ILE A 282 15.68 10.43 -4.09
CA ILE A 282 16.82 11.35 -3.91
C ILE A 282 17.23 11.37 -2.43
N THR A 283 18.48 11.15 -2.15
CA THR A 283 19.03 11.25 -0.79
C THR A 283 19.54 12.67 -0.48
N ALA A 284 19.80 12.97 0.79
CA ALA A 284 20.47 14.21 1.17
C ALA A 284 21.91 14.28 0.62
N SER A 285 22.58 13.14 0.51
CA SER A 285 23.89 13.01 -0.13
C SER A 285 23.81 13.32 -1.63
N ASP A 286 22.77 12.88 -2.33
CA ASP A 286 22.57 13.18 -3.75
C ASP A 286 22.40 14.69 -3.99
N ILE A 287 21.67 15.38 -3.10
CA ILE A 287 21.51 16.85 -3.17
C ILE A 287 22.88 17.55 -3.24
N LEU A 288 23.83 17.08 -2.44
CA LEU A 288 25.18 17.64 -2.41
C LEU A 288 26.03 17.16 -3.58
N ASN A 289 26.09 15.85 -3.80
CA ASN A 289 26.97 15.22 -4.80
C ASN A 289 26.64 15.66 -6.23
N TYR A 290 25.35 15.78 -6.54
CA TYR A 290 24.86 16.24 -7.84
C TYR A 290 24.53 17.74 -7.85
N ASN A 291 24.81 18.48 -6.76
CA ASN A 291 24.51 19.92 -6.66
C ASN A 291 23.11 20.26 -7.20
N LEU A 292 22.09 19.57 -6.69
CA LEU A 292 20.71 19.70 -7.18
C LEU A 292 20.08 21.04 -6.78
N PRO A 293 19.16 21.60 -7.58
CA PRO A 293 18.25 22.65 -7.14
C PRO A 293 17.44 22.17 -5.92
N THR A 294 17.25 23.08 -4.96
CA THR A 294 16.68 22.72 -3.65
C THR A 294 15.70 23.76 -3.14
N ASP A 295 14.74 23.27 -2.36
CA ASP A 295 13.90 24.08 -1.48
C ASP A 295 14.36 23.99 -0.02
N LYS A 296 14.01 24.98 0.78
CA LYS A 296 14.29 24.97 2.22
C LYS A 296 13.30 24.05 2.95
N LEU A 297 13.80 23.33 3.94
CA LEU A 297 12.93 22.62 4.88
C LEU A 297 12.09 23.64 5.68
N ASN A 298 10.80 23.36 5.81
CA ASN A 298 9.93 24.07 6.72
C ASN A 298 9.85 23.36 8.09
N ASP A 299 9.19 23.98 9.07
CA ASP A 299 9.10 23.44 10.44
C ASP A 299 8.44 22.04 10.48
N ARG A 300 7.50 21.75 9.58
CA ARG A 300 6.86 20.44 9.48
C ARG A 300 7.81 19.39 8.94
N ASP A 301 8.63 19.72 7.96
CA ASP A 301 9.66 18.85 7.41
C ASP A 301 10.70 18.49 8.48
N ILE A 302 11.16 19.50 9.25
CA ILE A 302 12.12 19.30 10.35
C ILE A 302 11.51 18.39 11.43
N ALA A 303 10.27 18.64 11.84
CA ALA A 303 9.59 17.83 12.83
C ALA A 303 9.39 16.37 12.34
N ALA A 304 9.12 16.19 11.04
CA ALA A 304 8.98 14.88 10.42
C ALA A 304 10.29 14.11 10.44
N LEU A 305 11.42 14.71 10.02
CA LEU A 305 12.75 14.10 10.07
C LEU A 305 13.16 13.71 11.50
N GLN A 306 12.89 14.58 12.47
CA GLN A 306 13.13 14.28 13.89
C GLN A 306 12.29 13.10 14.42
N ALA A 307 11.09 12.93 13.90
CA ALA A 307 10.24 11.78 14.22
C ALA A 307 10.74 10.50 13.56
N GLU A 308 11.25 10.58 12.35
CA GLU A 308 11.83 9.45 11.60
C GLU A 308 13.08 8.88 12.27
N LEU A 309 13.94 9.71 12.83
CA LEU A 309 15.08 9.24 13.66
C LEU A 309 14.68 8.38 14.87
N LYS A 310 13.40 8.41 15.26
CA LYS A 310 12.83 7.60 16.35
C LYS A 310 11.93 6.47 15.85
N ASP A 311 11.70 6.40 14.57
CA ASP A 311 10.86 5.37 13.93
C ASP A 311 11.73 4.14 13.63
N PRO A 312 11.36 2.94 14.11
CA PRO A 312 12.16 1.74 13.92
C PRO A 312 12.39 1.37 12.44
N ARG A 313 11.57 1.86 11.52
CA ARG A 313 11.74 1.62 10.08
C ARG A 313 12.97 2.32 9.50
N PHE A 314 13.42 3.39 10.12
CA PHE A 314 14.61 4.17 9.74
C PHE A 314 15.81 3.89 10.65
N ASN A 315 15.76 2.85 11.50
CA ASN A 315 16.82 2.52 12.42
C ASN A 315 17.97 1.74 11.74
N THR A 316 18.57 2.33 10.72
CA THR A 316 19.77 1.84 10.04
C THR A 316 20.82 2.94 9.95
N PRO A 317 22.14 2.62 9.84
CA PRO A 317 23.18 3.62 9.64
C PRO A 317 22.89 4.55 8.46
N PHE A 318 22.49 3.99 7.31
CA PHE A 318 22.13 4.73 6.11
C PHE A 318 21.08 5.80 6.37
N TRP A 319 19.93 5.44 6.95
CA TRP A 319 18.85 6.39 7.22
C TRP A 319 19.23 7.44 8.26
N HIS A 320 19.97 7.05 9.31
CA HIS A 320 20.44 8.02 10.30
C HIS A 320 21.42 9.04 9.72
N GLU A 321 22.32 8.62 8.83
CA GLU A 321 23.24 9.51 8.13
C GLU A 321 22.49 10.47 7.20
N GLU A 322 21.61 9.97 6.36
CA GLU A 322 20.85 10.76 5.38
C GLU A 322 19.91 11.74 6.04
N ILE A 323 19.15 11.32 7.06
CA ILE A 323 18.22 12.19 7.78
C ILE A 323 18.98 13.30 8.55
N ASN A 324 20.09 12.95 9.24
CA ASN A 324 20.89 13.95 9.93
C ASN A 324 21.58 14.91 8.94
N LEU A 325 22.03 14.43 7.78
CA LEU A 325 22.57 15.28 6.74
C LEU A 325 21.50 16.24 6.20
N MET A 326 20.28 15.76 5.93
CA MET A 326 19.18 16.60 5.47
C MET A 326 18.82 17.68 6.48
N LEU A 327 18.76 17.36 7.78
CA LEU A 327 18.57 18.32 8.86
C LEU A 327 19.70 19.36 8.90
N LYS A 328 20.95 18.93 8.70
CA LYS A 328 22.14 19.80 8.72
C LYS A 328 22.17 20.78 7.56
N ILE A 329 21.86 20.31 6.34
CA ILE A 329 21.83 21.19 5.16
C ILE A 329 20.59 22.05 5.09
N GLY A 330 19.50 21.66 5.77
CA GLY A 330 18.24 22.40 5.82
C GLY A 330 17.52 22.48 4.47
N LYS A 331 17.73 21.51 3.58
CA LYS A 331 17.27 21.52 2.19
C LYS A 331 16.66 20.20 1.78
N LYS A 332 15.75 20.27 0.79
CA LYS A 332 15.11 19.13 0.13
C LYS A 332 15.10 19.32 -1.38
N ALA A 333 14.93 18.28 -2.17
CA ALA A 333 14.90 18.33 -3.61
C ALA A 333 13.86 17.39 -4.20
N GLU A 334 13.23 17.79 -5.28
CA GLU A 334 12.33 16.96 -6.08
C GLU A 334 13.13 16.12 -7.10
N GLN A 335 12.59 14.99 -7.55
CA GLN A 335 13.16 14.16 -8.62
C GLN A 335 13.42 14.98 -9.88
N GLN A 336 12.51 15.92 -10.23
CA GLN A 336 12.61 16.80 -11.38
C GLN A 336 13.80 17.75 -11.32
N SER A 337 14.42 17.97 -10.16
CA SER A 337 15.62 18.79 -10.03
C SER A 337 16.81 18.25 -10.85
N LEU A 338 16.81 16.94 -11.16
CA LEU A 338 17.81 16.31 -12.05
C LEU A 338 17.78 16.89 -13.47
N ALA A 339 16.63 17.41 -13.93
CA ALA A 339 16.50 18.04 -15.24
C ALA A 339 17.35 19.31 -15.42
N LYS A 340 17.96 19.83 -14.34
CA LYS A 340 18.98 20.89 -14.42
C LYS A 340 20.11 20.53 -15.39
N TYR A 341 20.42 19.26 -15.51
CA TYR A 341 21.52 18.77 -16.36
C TYR A 341 21.06 18.27 -17.73
N GLY A 342 19.77 18.38 -18.03
CA GLY A 342 19.15 17.90 -19.28
C GLY A 342 18.11 16.82 -19.00
N LEU A 343 17.22 16.62 -19.97
CA LEU A 343 16.08 15.69 -19.80
C LEU A 343 16.52 14.22 -19.78
N ASP A 344 17.66 13.90 -20.39
CA ASP A 344 18.19 12.53 -20.44
C ASP A 344 19.11 12.22 -19.24
N TYR A 345 19.47 13.23 -18.43
CA TYR A 345 20.44 13.05 -17.35
C TYR A 345 20.03 11.98 -16.33
N VAL A 346 18.74 11.93 -16.00
CA VAL A 346 18.21 10.94 -15.05
C VAL A 346 18.37 9.50 -15.55
N THR A 347 18.18 9.28 -16.86
CA THR A 347 18.24 7.94 -17.49
C THR A 347 19.63 7.53 -17.94
N ASP A 348 20.47 8.50 -18.30
CA ASP A 348 21.77 8.21 -18.90
C ASP A 348 22.93 8.34 -17.91
N VAL A 349 22.71 9.04 -16.76
CA VAL A 349 23.76 9.26 -15.76
C VAL A 349 23.28 8.86 -14.36
N TYR A 350 22.30 9.56 -13.79
CA TYR A 350 21.96 9.42 -12.37
C TYR A 350 21.51 8.01 -12.01
N LEU A 351 20.48 7.49 -12.66
CA LEU A 351 19.95 6.15 -12.33
C LEU A 351 20.95 5.03 -12.66
N PRO A 352 21.66 5.03 -13.80
CA PRO A 352 22.70 4.03 -14.04
C PRO A 352 23.80 4.02 -12.97
N GLU A 353 24.30 5.20 -12.53
CA GLU A 353 25.30 5.29 -11.44
C GLU A 353 24.72 4.70 -10.14
N LYS A 354 23.56 5.16 -9.70
CA LYS A 354 22.92 4.70 -8.46
C LYS A 354 22.63 3.19 -8.47
N LEU A 355 22.05 2.69 -9.56
CA LEU A 355 21.69 1.28 -9.67
C LEU A 355 22.90 0.36 -9.79
N THR A 356 24.01 0.84 -10.38
CA THR A 356 25.29 0.13 -10.39
C THR A 356 25.92 0.09 -9.00
N GLU A 357 25.92 1.20 -8.25
CA GLU A 357 26.37 1.25 -6.85
C GLU A 357 25.59 0.29 -5.94
N MET A 358 24.30 0.12 -6.21
CA MET A 358 23.42 -0.82 -5.51
C MET A 358 23.57 -2.28 -5.98
N GLY A 359 24.32 -2.53 -7.05
CA GLY A 359 24.49 -3.87 -7.63
C GLY A 359 23.24 -4.37 -8.39
N ILE A 360 22.32 -3.50 -8.74
CA ILE A 360 21.11 -3.81 -9.53
C ILE A 360 21.45 -3.84 -11.04
N LEU A 361 22.26 -2.90 -11.52
CA LEU A 361 22.82 -2.91 -12.88
C LEU A 361 24.29 -3.37 -12.84
N GLN A 362 24.71 -4.04 -13.93
CA GLN A 362 26.07 -4.50 -14.12
C GLN A 362 26.91 -3.51 -14.93
#